data_f9a5f8bb85739cba9fd759fbfebf6445
#
_entry.id   f9a5f8bb85739cba9fd759fbfebf6445
#
_cell.length_a   1.000
_cell.length_b   1.000
_cell.length_c   1.000
_cell.angle_alpha   90.00
_cell.angle_beta   90.00
_cell.angle_gamma   90.00
#
_symmetry.space_group_name_H-M   'P 1'
#
loop_
_entity.id
_entity.type
_entity.pdbx_description
1 polymer ?
#
loop_
_entity_poly.entity_id
_entity_poly.type
_entity_poly.pdbx_seq_one_letter_code
_entity_poly.pdbx_strand_id
1 'polypeptide(L)'
;MDDKAILDLYRSRSEKAIAETDAKYGAYCFTIAYNILNNREDSQESVNDTYLAAWNTIPPKRPAVLAAFLGKITRYISLDLWKKRSRLKRGGGEIELCLEELKDCVSGHESTEDSAIRREIVTAINRFLSTLPETERKAFLCRYWYLDSVNDIAKRFGYSPNRTAVMLRRTRQKLNACLAKEGLL
;
A
#
# COMPACT_ATOMS: atom_id res chain seq x y z
N MET A 1 18.66 14.71 0.78
CA MET A 1 19.68 13.70 0.36
C MET A 1 19.09 12.76 -0.68
N ASP A 2 19.88 12.13 -1.57
CA ASP A 2 19.40 11.11 -2.49
C ASP A 2 19.28 9.73 -1.83
N ASP A 3 18.57 8.79 -2.49
CA ASP A 3 18.28 7.47 -1.91
C ASP A 3 19.55 6.63 -1.70
N LYS A 4 20.53 6.78 -2.60
CA LYS A 4 21.78 6.03 -2.51
C LYS A 4 22.57 6.45 -1.27
N ALA A 5 22.69 7.76 -1.04
CA ALA A 5 23.38 8.29 0.13
C ALA A 5 22.66 7.89 1.44
N ILE A 6 21.31 7.90 1.47
CA ILE A 6 20.56 7.41 2.63
C ILE A 6 20.84 5.93 2.88
N LEU A 7 20.82 5.10 1.82
CA LEU A 7 21.13 3.68 1.94
C LEU A 7 22.56 3.41 2.41
N ASP A 8 23.53 4.23 2.02
CA ASP A 8 24.91 4.12 2.48
C ASP A 8 25.04 4.48 3.97
N LEU A 9 24.25 5.43 4.47
CA LEU A 9 24.16 5.71 5.92
C LEU A 9 23.59 4.52 6.70
N TYR A 10 22.55 3.85 6.20
CA TYR A 10 22.05 2.62 6.82
C TYR A 10 23.11 1.52 6.86
N ARG A 11 23.87 1.34 5.78
CA ARG A 11 24.92 0.32 5.68
C ARG A 11 26.08 0.58 6.63
N SER A 12 26.45 1.85 6.79
CA SER A 12 27.49 2.27 7.73
C SER A 12 27.01 2.37 9.18
N ARG A 13 25.74 2.01 9.45
CA ARG A 13 25.12 2.12 10.78
C ARG A 13 25.19 3.53 11.37
N SER A 14 25.10 4.54 10.52
CA SER A 14 25.02 5.93 10.97
C SER A 14 23.59 6.30 11.37
N GLU A 15 23.37 6.77 12.57
CA GLU A 15 22.05 7.23 13.07
C GLU A 15 21.45 8.35 12.21
N LYS A 16 22.28 9.09 11.47
CA LYS A 16 21.83 10.09 10.49
C LYS A 16 20.91 9.48 9.41
N ALA A 17 21.00 8.17 9.17
CA ALA A 17 20.10 7.49 8.22
C ALA A 17 18.62 7.70 8.56
N ILE A 18 18.27 7.64 9.85
CA ILE A 18 16.88 7.82 10.32
C ILE A 18 16.43 9.26 10.09
N ALA A 19 17.24 10.23 10.49
CA ALA A 19 16.91 11.65 10.31
C ALA A 19 16.75 12.03 8.82
N GLU A 20 17.63 11.55 7.95
CA GLU A 20 17.55 11.82 6.51
C GLU A 20 16.36 11.09 5.85
N THR A 21 16.02 9.91 6.36
CA THR A 21 14.82 9.17 5.92
C THR A 21 13.55 9.93 6.32
N ASP A 22 13.48 10.42 7.54
CA ASP A 22 12.35 11.21 8.04
C ASP A 22 12.19 12.51 7.24
N ALA A 23 13.26 13.26 7.06
CA ALA A 23 13.24 14.50 6.29
C ALA A 23 12.73 14.30 4.85
N LYS A 24 13.05 13.16 4.22
CA LYS A 24 12.65 12.88 2.84
C LYS A 24 11.32 12.16 2.71
N TYR A 25 11.04 11.22 3.57
CA TYR A 25 9.93 10.27 3.45
C TYR A 25 8.94 10.29 4.61
N GLY A 26 9.16 11.11 5.64
CA GLY A 26 8.28 11.18 6.81
C GLY A 26 6.83 11.50 6.45
N ALA A 27 6.60 12.55 5.68
CA ALA A 27 5.27 12.93 5.22
C ALA A 27 4.60 11.83 4.37
N TYR A 28 5.37 11.15 3.53
CA TYR A 28 4.89 10.03 2.71
C TYR A 28 4.47 8.83 3.57
N CYS A 29 5.31 8.40 4.49
CA CYS A 29 4.98 7.30 5.42
C CYS A 29 3.80 7.68 6.32
N PHE A 30 3.78 8.91 6.83
CA PHE A 30 2.67 9.40 7.65
C PHE A 30 1.34 9.37 6.90
N THR A 31 1.32 9.79 5.63
CA THR A 31 0.10 9.74 4.81
C THR A 31 -0.43 8.32 4.67
N ILE A 32 0.45 7.34 4.41
CA ILE A 32 0.06 5.91 4.33
C ILE A 32 -0.52 5.45 5.68
N ALA A 33 0.16 5.73 6.78
CA ALA A 33 -0.29 5.33 8.10
C ALA A 33 -1.61 5.99 8.47
N TYR A 34 -1.77 7.28 8.21
CA TYR A 34 -2.97 8.04 8.54
C TYR A 34 -4.20 7.59 7.73
N ASN A 35 -4.03 7.28 6.45
CA ASN A 35 -5.10 6.72 5.63
C ASN A 35 -5.63 5.38 6.18
N ILE A 36 -4.77 4.64 6.87
CA ILE A 36 -5.12 3.35 7.47
C ILE A 36 -5.72 3.52 8.87
N LEU A 37 -5.07 4.30 9.72
CA LEU A 37 -5.34 4.34 11.16
C LEU A 37 -6.34 5.44 11.55
N ASN A 38 -6.44 6.48 10.73
CA ASN A 38 -7.24 7.68 11.01
C ASN A 38 -7.01 8.24 12.43
N ASN A 39 -5.78 8.13 12.92
CA ASN A 39 -5.35 8.61 14.23
C ASN A 39 -3.91 9.12 14.12
N ARG A 40 -3.66 10.35 14.60
CA ARG A 40 -2.37 11.01 14.42
C ARG A 40 -1.24 10.36 15.22
N GLU A 41 -1.51 10.01 16.47
CA GLU A 41 -0.52 9.42 17.38
C GLU A 41 -0.09 8.04 16.89
N ASP A 42 -1.04 7.19 16.58
CA ASP A 42 -0.78 5.86 16.02
C ASP A 42 -0.05 5.91 14.69
N SER A 43 -0.38 6.91 13.86
CA SER A 43 0.30 7.09 12.58
C SER A 43 1.75 7.48 12.78
N GLN A 44 2.03 8.34 13.75
CA GLN A 44 3.39 8.71 14.09
C GLN A 44 4.17 7.54 14.68
N GLU A 45 3.55 6.73 15.53
CA GLU A 45 4.14 5.49 16.05
C GLU A 45 4.48 4.52 14.91
N SER A 46 3.55 4.28 13.98
CA SER A 46 3.79 3.45 12.80
C SER A 46 4.93 3.95 11.92
N VAL A 47 5.11 5.26 11.81
CA VAL A 47 6.25 5.86 11.09
C VAL A 47 7.56 5.58 11.82
N ASN A 48 7.60 5.75 13.13
CA ASN A 48 8.79 5.47 13.94
C ASN A 48 9.17 3.98 13.88
N ASP A 49 8.18 3.09 13.97
CA ASP A 49 8.37 1.65 13.80
C ASP A 49 8.86 1.28 12.40
N THR A 50 8.44 2.04 11.38
CA THR A 50 8.95 1.87 10.00
C THR A 50 10.45 2.15 9.94
N TYR A 51 10.93 3.18 10.61
CA TYR A 51 12.36 3.50 10.64
C TYR A 51 13.16 2.45 11.40
N LEU A 52 12.64 1.98 12.51
CA LEU A 52 13.27 0.90 13.27
C LEU A 52 13.33 -0.39 12.44
N ALA A 53 12.25 -0.74 11.74
CA ALA A 53 12.23 -1.90 10.85
C ALA A 53 13.19 -1.75 9.67
N ALA A 54 13.30 -0.56 9.09
CA ALA A 54 14.29 -0.27 8.05
C ALA A 54 15.72 -0.39 8.57
N TRP A 55 15.99 0.16 9.75
CA TRP A 55 17.28 0.05 10.43
C TRP A 55 17.68 -1.40 10.67
N ASN A 56 16.78 -2.23 11.16
CA ASN A 56 17.05 -3.63 11.44
C ASN A 56 17.17 -4.49 10.17
N THR A 57 16.66 -4.01 9.05
CA THR A 57 16.57 -4.78 7.81
C THR A 57 17.67 -4.42 6.81
N ILE A 58 18.17 -3.20 6.84
CA ILE A 58 19.26 -2.70 5.99
C ILE A 58 20.52 -2.50 6.86
N PRO A 59 21.63 -3.19 6.62
CA PRO A 59 21.79 -4.40 5.82
C PRO A 59 21.17 -5.63 6.51
N PRO A 60 20.98 -6.78 5.88
CA PRO A 60 21.54 -7.19 4.59
C PRO A 60 20.71 -6.81 3.35
N LYS A 61 19.44 -6.44 3.53
CA LYS A 61 18.60 -6.08 2.36
C LYS A 61 19.12 -4.83 1.66
N ARG A 62 18.93 -4.83 0.31
CA ARG A 62 19.34 -3.74 -0.59
C ARG A 62 18.13 -3.33 -1.42
N PRO A 63 17.21 -2.49 -0.89
CA PRO A 63 16.05 -2.07 -1.66
C PRO A 63 16.48 -1.27 -2.90
N ALA A 64 15.93 -1.63 -4.06
CA ALA A 64 16.17 -0.91 -5.30
C ALA A 64 15.48 0.46 -5.32
N VAL A 65 14.32 0.57 -4.65
CA VAL A 65 13.53 1.81 -4.51
C VAL A 65 13.18 1.99 -3.04
N LEU A 66 13.83 2.96 -2.40
CA LEU A 66 13.68 3.19 -0.96
C LEU A 66 12.25 3.59 -0.59
N ALA A 67 11.61 4.46 -1.37
CA ALA A 67 10.21 4.85 -1.16
C ALA A 67 9.25 3.65 -1.12
N ALA A 68 9.37 2.73 -2.09
CA ALA A 68 8.52 1.54 -2.15
C ALA A 68 8.78 0.59 -0.96
N PHE A 69 10.04 0.47 -0.55
CA PHE A 69 10.43 -0.35 0.59
C PHE A 69 9.84 0.20 1.90
N LEU A 70 10.01 1.49 2.17
CA LEU A 70 9.44 2.15 3.34
C LEU A 70 7.90 2.10 3.34
N GLY A 71 7.27 2.44 2.21
CA GLY A 71 5.82 2.40 2.08
C GLY A 71 5.22 1.01 2.33
N LYS A 72 5.92 -0.06 1.90
CA LYS A 72 5.51 -1.44 2.20
C LYS A 72 5.57 -1.74 3.70
N ILE A 73 6.63 -1.33 4.37
CA ILE A 73 6.80 -1.53 5.82
C ILE A 73 5.73 -0.76 6.58
N THR A 74 5.57 0.54 6.29
CA THR A 74 4.58 1.40 6.95
C THR A 74 3.17 0.83 6.80
N ARG A 75 2.79 0.43 5.57
CA ARG A 75 1.50 -0.18 5.30
C ARG A 75 1.29 -1.46 6.13
N TYR A 76 2.29 -2.33 6.19
CA TYR A 76 2.20 -3.58 6.94
C TYR A 76 1.98 -3.33 8.45
N ILE A 77 2.79 -2.44 9.04
CA ILE A 77 2.70 -2.08 10.47
C ILE A 77 1.33 -1.46 10.77
N SER A 78 0.90 -0.50 9.94
CA SER A 78 -0.37 0.19 10.12
C SER A 78 -1.57 -0.76 9.98
N LEU A 79 -1.56 -1.69 9.04
CA LEU A 79 -2.63 -2.68 8.89
C LEU A 79 -2.65 -3.69 10.05
N ASP A 80 -1.48 -4.06 10.59
CA ASP A 80 -1.43 -4.94 11.76
C ASP A 80 -2.00 -4.24 13.00
N LEU A 81 -1.64 -2.98 13.23
CA LEU A 81 -2.19 -2.16 14.30
C LEU A 81 -3.71 -1.97 14.13
N TRP A 82 -4.17 -1.67 12.92
CA TRP A 82 -5.58 -1.55 12.62
C TRP A 82 -6.36 -2.84 12.90
N LYS A 83 -5.84 -4.01 12.48
CA LYS A 83 -6.44 -5.32 12.77
C LYS A 83 -6.55 -5.61 14.26
N LYS A 84 -5.54 -5.26 15.04
CA LYS A 84 -5.55 -5.41 16.50
C LYS A 84 -6.66 -4.56 17.14
N ARG A 85 -6.88 -3.35 16.63
CA ARG A 85 -7.90 -2.42 17.14
C ARG A 85 -9.31 -2.71 16.63
N SER A 86 -9.47 -3.10 15.38
CA SER A 86 -10.78 -3.41 14.79
C SER A 86 -11.43 -4.64 15.39
N ARG A 87 -10.66 -5.53 16.00
CA ARG A 87 -11.21 -6.59 16.89
C ARG A 87 -11.93 -6.01 18.11
N LEU A 88 -11.64 -4.76 18.49
CA LEU A 88 -12.21 -4.08 19.66
C LEU A 88 -13.33 -3.06 19.31
N LYS A 89 -13.42 -2.62 18.06
CA LYS A 89 -14.42 -1.62 17.61
C LYS A 89 -14.93 -1.93 16.22
N ARG A 90 -16.23 -2.17 16.06
CA ARG A 90 -16.92 -2.18 14.75
C ARG A 90 -17.18 -0.74 14.34
N GLY A 91 -16.57 -0.26 13.26
CA GLY A 91 -16.81 1.06 12.70
C GLY A 91 -16.10 1.23 11.36
N GLY A 92 -16.89 1.44 10.29
CA GLY A 92 -16.41 1.51 8.92
C GLY A 92 -15.55 2.73 8.61
N GLY A 93 -14.46 2.54 7.87
CA GLY A 93 -13.57 3.56 7.33
C GLY A 93 -13.20 3.26 5.87
N GLU A 94 -12.29 4.06 5.30
CA GLU A 94 -11.84 3.86 3.90
C GLU A 94 -11.26 2.47 3.65
N ILE A 95 -10.69 1.81 4.67
CA ILE A 95 -10.20 0.44 4.56
C ILE A 95 -11.33 -0.54 4.31
N GLU A 96 -12.41 -0.49 5.10
CA GLU A 96 -13.55 -1.37 4.90
C GLU A 96 -14.17 -1.15 3.53
N LEU A 97 -14.30 0.11 3.09
CA LEU A 97 -14.77 0.41 1.74
C LEU A 97 -13.85 -0.17 0.66
N CYS A 98 -12.52 0.00 0.80
CA CYS A 98 -11.57 -0.58 -0.15
C CYS A 98 -11.60 -2.11 -0.14
N LEU A 99 -11.71 -2.74 1.01
CA LEU A 99 -11.80 -4.20 1.13
C LEU A 99 -13.12 -4.73 0.54
N GLU A 100 -14.25 -4.05 0.80
CA GLU A 100 -15.54 -4.39 0.21
C GLU A 100 -15.50 -4.27 -1.31
N GLU A 101 -14.96 -3.17 -1.83
CA GLU A 101 -14.75 -2.99 -3.27
C GLU A 101 -13.89 -4.08 -3.91
N LEU A 102 -12.91 -4.64 -3.18
CA LEU A 102 -12.03 -5.69 -3.66
C LEU A 102 -12.60 -7.10 -3.50
N LYS A 103 -13.53 -7.33 -2.56
CA LYS A 103 -14.19 -8.64 -2.40
C LYS A 103 -14.83 -9.10 -3.69
N ASP A 104 -15.45 -8.19 -4.44
CA ASP A 104 -16.04 -8.48 -5.75
C ASP A 104 -15.00 -8.98 -6.78
N CYS A 105 -13.71 -8.75 -6.51
CA CYS A 105 -12.63 -9.13 -7.42
C CYS A 105 -11.88 -10.40 -6.99
N VAL A 106 -11.98 -10.82 -5.71
CA VAL A 106 -11.15 -11.89 -5.12
C VAL A 106 -11.98 -12.86 -4.28
N SER A 107 -13.30 -12.84 -4.39
CA SER A 107 -14.20 -13.73 -3.67
C SER A 107 -14.09 -15.16 -4.21
N GLY A 108 -13.26 -15.97 -3.58
CA GLY A 108 -13.14 -17.40 -3.95
C GLY A 108 -12.21 -18.22 -3.07
N HIS A 109 -11.26 -17.62 -2.39
CA HIS A 109 -10.28 -18.36 -1.59
C HIS A 109 -10.17 -17.89 -0.14
N GLU A 110 -11.00 -18.45 0.73
CA GLU A 110 -10.83 -18.35 2.19
C GLU A 110 -9.80 -19.36 2.76
N SER A 111 -9.04 -20.03 1.92
CA SER A 111 -8.05 -21.00 2.38
C SER A 111 -6.71 -20.34 2.71
N THR A 112 -6.34 -20.47 3.98
CA THR A 112 -5.09 -19.95 4.59
C THR A 112 -3.84 -20.75 4.19
N GLU A 113 -3.94 -21.82 3.43
CA GLU A 113 -2.89 -22.83 3.33
C GLU A 113 -2.09 -22.86 2.02
N ASP A 114 -2.46 -22.12 0.97
CA ASP A 114 -1.76 -22.25 -0.30
C ASP A 114 -0.92 -21.01 -0.66
N SER A 115 0.33 -21.03 -0.20
CA SER A 115 1.32 -20.00 -0.55
C SER A 115 1.64 -19.95 -2.06
N ALA A 116 1.35 -21.03 -2.81
CA ALA A 116 1.54 -21.11 -4.25
C ALA A 116 0.45 -20.32 -4.97
N ILE A 117 -0.82 -20.57 -4.67
CA ILE A 117 -1.97 -19.83 -5.24
C ILE A 117 -1.85 -18.33 -4.97
N ARG A 118 -1.45 -17.94 -3.77
CA ARG A 118 -1.22 -16.52 -3.45
C ARG A 118 -0.15 -15.88 -4.35
N ARG A 119 0.93 -16.61 -4.65
CA ARG A 119 1.98 -16.10 -5.55
C ARG A 119 1.47 -15.96 -6.97
N GLU A 120 0.67 -16.91 -7.44
CA GLU A 120 0.04 -16.85 -8.74
C GLU A 120 -0.91 -15.67 -8.86
N ILE A 121 -1.79 -15.46 -7.87
CA ILE A 121 -2.69 -14.29 -7.81
C ILE A 121 -1.89 -12.97 -7.83
N VAL A 122 -0.85 -12.85 -7.02
CA VAL A 122 0.00 -11.65 -6.99
C VAL A 122 0.68 -11.44 -8.35
N THR A 123 1.13 -12.50 -8.99
CA THR A 123 1.77 -12.44 -10.31
C THR A 123 0.76 -12.00 -11.37
N ALA A 124 -0.45 -12.56 -11.36
CA ALA A 124 -1.54 -12.20 -12.25
C ALA A 124 -1.95 -10.73 -12.09
N ILE A 125 -2.11 -10.27 -10.85
CA ILE A 125 -2.43 -8.86 -10.55
C ILE A 125 -1.31 -7.94 -11.07
N ASN A 126 -0.04 -8.25 -10.84
CA ASN A 126 1.07 -7.43 -11.31
C ASN A 126 1.12 -7.37 -12.84
N ARG A 127 0.88 -8.50 -13.51
CA ARG A 127 0.77 -8.56 -14.97
C ARG A 127 -0.38 -7.70 -15.46
N PHE A 128 -1.57 -7.85 -14.88
CA PHE A 128 -2.73 -7.04 -15.22
C PHE A 128 -2.43 -5.54 -15.04
N LEU A 129 -1.88 -5.13 -13.91
CA LEU A 129 -1.54 -3.72 -13.67
C LEU A 129 -0.56 -3.17 -14.70
N SER A 130 0.38 -4.00 -15.20
CA SER A 130 1.32 -3.57 -16.24
C SER A 130 0.67 -3.31 -17.61
N THR A 131 -0.50 -3.91 -17.88
CA THR A 131 -1.26 -3.69 -19.12
C THR A 131 -2.13 -2.44 -19.11
N LEU A 132 -2.37 -1.86 -17.93
CA LEU A 132 -3.21 -0.68 -17.80
C LEU A 132 -2.50 0.60 -18.26
N PRO A 133 -3.25 1.57 -18.82
CA PRO A 133 -2.76 2.92 -19.00
C PRO A 133 -2.20 3.48 -17.69
N GLU A 134 -1.16 4.28 -17.77
CA GLU A 134 -0.42 4.78 -16.61
C GLU A 134 -1.32 5.43 -15.55
N THR A 135 -2.29 6.26 -16.00
CA THR A 135 -3.22 6.95 -15.10
C THR A 135 -4.16 5.98 -14.37
N GLU A 136 -4.72 4.98 -15.09
CA GLU A 136 -5.59 3.98 -14.47
C GLU A 136 -4.81 3.16 -13.44
N ARG A 137 -3.59 2.73 -13.80
CA ARG A 137 -2.70 2.00 -12.89
C ARG A 137 -2.35 2.81 -11.65
N LYS A 138 -1.94 4.07 -11.82
CA LYS A 138 -1.62 4.96 -10.69
C LYS A 138 -2.83 5.20 -9.80
N ALA A 139 -4.00 5.46 -10.36
CA ALA A 139 -5.22 5.65 -9.59
C ALA A 139 -5.63 4.38 -8.82
N PHE A 140 -5.50 3.21 -9.43
CA PHE A 140 -5.75 1.93 -8.78
C PHE A 140 -4.80 1.71 -7.59
N LEU A 141 -3.49 1.98 -7.77
CA LEU A 141 -2.53 1.89 -6.68
C LEU A 141 -2.83 2.90 -5.56
N CYS A 142 -3.19 4.14 -5.90
CA CYS A 142 -3.62 5.13 -4.91
C CYS A 142 -4.79 4.61 -4.07
N ARG A 143 -5.80 4.02 -4.70
CA ARG A 143 -6.99 3.53 -3.99
C ARG A 143 -6.71 2.31 -3.13
N TYR A 144 -6.09 1.26 -3.70
CA TYR A 144 -6.02 -0.06 -3.06
C TYR A 144 -4.69 -0.35 -2.36
N TRP A 145 -3.64 0.38 -2.73
CA TRP A 145 -2.36 0.24 -2.05
C TRP A 145 -2.13 1.33 -1.01
N TYR A 146 -2.40 2.59 -1.36
CA TYR A 146 -2.19 3.73 -0.45
C TYR A 146 -3.45 4.10 0.33
N LEU A 147 -4.61 3.54 -0.02
CA LEU A 147 -5.90 3.77 0.61
C LEU A 147 -6.36 5.24 0.56
N ASP A 148 -5.95 5.95 -0.50
CA ASP A 148 -6.41 7.30 -0.75
C ASP A 148 -7.93 7.32 -0.99
N SER A 149 -8.62 8.37 -0.55
CA SER A 149 -10.04 8.54 -0.87
C SER A 149 -10.24 8.83 -2.36
N VAL A 150 -11.43 8.49 -2.88
CA VAL A 150 -11.81 8.81 -4.27
C VAL A 150 -11.66 10.31 -4.56
N ASN A 151 -11.97 11.15 -3.58
CA ASN A 151 -11.87 12.61 -3.70
C ASN A 151 -10.40 13.07 -3.82
N ASP A 152 -9.49 12.48 -3.06
CA ASP A 152 -8.07 12.85 -3.11
C ASP A 152 -7.41 12.36 -4.41
N ILE A 153 -7.80 11.16 -4.88
CA ILE A 153 -7.39 10.66 -6.19
C ILE A 153 -7.91 11.59 -7.30
N ALA A 154 -9.17 11.99 -7.24
CA ALA A 154 -9.78 12.91 -8.21
C ALA A 154 -9.02 14.25 -8.28
N LYS A 155 -8.74 14.85 -7.12
CA LYS A 155 -7.94 16.08 -7.02
C LYS A 155 -6.55 15.90 -7.61
N ARG A 156 -5.85 14.80 -7.26
CA ARG A 156 -4.47 14.51 -7.73
C ARG A 156 -4.36 14.38 -9.23
N PHE A 157 -5.36 13.79 -9.89
CA PHE A 157 -5.36 13.54 -11.33
C PHE A 157 -6.15 14.57 -12.14
N GLY A 158 -6.75 15.60 -11.52
CA GLY A 158 -7.55 16.60 -12.20
C GLY A 158 -8.86 16.05 -12.75
N TYR A 159 -9.47 15.07 -12.09
CA TYR A 159 -10.75 14.45 -12.49
C TYR A 159 -11.87 14.83 -11.55
N SER A 160 -13.12 14.62 -11.98
CA SER A 160 -14.24 14.65 -11.05
C SER A 160 -14.27 13.37 -10.20
N PRO A 161 -14.80 13.42 -8.96
CA PRO A 161 -14.96 12.23 -8.12
C PRO A 161 -15.76 11.11 -8.82
N ASN A 162 -16.82 11.46 -9.54
CA ASN A 162 -17.62 10.49 -10.29
C ASN A 162 -16.82 9.82 -11.41
N ARG A 163 -16.03 10.56 -12.19
CA ARG A 163 -15.15 9.99 -13.21
C ARG A 163 -14.13 9.02 -12.59
N THR A 164 -13.55 9.39 -11.47
CA THR A 164 -12.59 8.56 -10.74
C THR A 164 -13.25 7.27 -10.24
N ALA A 165 -14.42 7.36 -9.61
CA ALA A 165 -15.16 6.19 -9.15
C ALA A 165 -15.52 5.23 -10.28
N VAL A 166 -16.01 5.75 -11.43
CA VAL A 166 -16.34 4.95 -12.62
C VAL A 166 -15.08 4.27 -13.19
N MET A 167 -13.97 5.00 -13.25
CA MET A 167 -12.69 4.44 -13.72
C MET A 167 -12.24 3.29 -12.81
N LEU A 168 -12.21 3.49 -11.50
CA LEU A 168 -11.82 2.45 -10.54
C LEU A 168 -12.74 1.22 -10.62
N ARG A 169 -14.06 1.42 -10.72
CA ARG A 169 -15.03 0.33 -10.91
C ARG A 169 -14.73 -0.48 -12.17
N ARG A 170 -14.51 0.19 -13.30
CA ARG A 170 -14.18 -0.48 -14.58
C ARG A 170 -12.88 -1.25 -14.49
N THR A 171 -11.88 -0.69 -13.81
CA THR A 171 -10.58 -1.36 -13.62
C THR A 171 -10.74 -2.63 -12.76
N ARG A 172 -11.56 -2.60 -11.70
CA ARG A 172 -11.90 -3.80 -10.91
C ARG A 172 -12.60 -4.87 -11.77
N GLN A 173 -13.56 -4.47 -12.59
CA GLN A 173 -14.26 -5.41 -13.48
C GLN A 173 -13.29 -6.08 -14.48
N LYS A 174 -12.34 -5.32 -15.04
CA LYS A 174 -11.29 -5.86 -15.90
C LYS A 174 -10.38 -6.84 -15.14
N LEU A 175 -10.00 -6.51 -13.89
CA LEU A 175 -9.19 -7.37 -13.03
C LEU A 175 -9.92 -8.68 -12.72
N ASN A 176 -11.19 -8.61 -12.32
CA ASN A 176 -12.01 -9.79 -12.05
C ASN A 176 -12.07 -10.71 -13.28
N ALA A 177 -12.38 -10.15 -14.46
CA ALA A 177 -12.41 -10.93 -15.71
C ALA A 177 -11.04 -11.55 -16.06
N CYS A 178 -9.94 -10.85 -15.75
CA CYS A 178 -8.58 -11.37 -15.94
C CYS A 178 -8.30 -12.58 -15.04
N LEU A 179 -8.60 -12.45 -13.73
CA LEU A 179 -8.38 -13.50 -12.75
C LEU A 179 -9.27 -14.72 -13.02
N ALA A 180 -10.55 -14.51 -13.39
CA ALA A 180 -11.46 -15.58 -13.79
C ALA A 180 -10.94 -16.35 -15.01
N LYS A 181 -10.40 -15.65 -16.01
CA LYS A 181 -9.81 -16.27 -17.21
C LYS A 181 -8.58 -17.12 -16.89
N GLU A 182 -7.83 -16.77 -15.86
CA GLU A 182 -6.65 -17.51 -15.40
C GLU A 182 -7.03 -18.63 -14.39
N GLY A 183 -8.33 -18.80 -14.06
CA GLY A 183 -8.79 -19.80 -13.10
C GLY A 183 -8.40 -19.51 -11.65
N LEU A 184 -8.22 -18.23 -11.33
CA LEU A 184 -7.77 -17.76 -10.02
C LEU A 184 -8.91 -17.15 -9.18
N LEU A 185 -10.17 -17.36 -9.58
CA LEU A 185 -11.39 -16.99 -8.85
C LEU A 185 -12.23 -18.20 -8.54
#